data_17519af59981da612083a29e08296839
#
_entry.id   17519af59981da612083a29e08296839
#
_cell.length_a   1.000
_cell.length_b   1.000
_cell.length_c   1.000
_cell.angle_alpha   90.00
_cell.angle_beta   90.00
_cell.angle_gamma   90.00
#
_symmetry.space_group_name_H-M   'P 1'
#
loop_
_entity.id
_entity.type
_entity.pdbx_description
1 polymer ?
#
loop_
_entity_poly.entity_id
_entity_poly.type
_entity_poly.pdbx_seq_one_letter_code
_entity_poly.pdbx_strand_id
1 'polypeptide(L)'
;MEHIKTEILIVGGGGAACRAAIAAADQGSKVLMVLKGTVGHSGATTHECCEIAGFNVPGCGDPCDTEETYYQDIMAAAMGMADPELVEILVRNAKPRFEELRKWGVSPAVQDGREIIMKGCYSNYRRGYTIPGHGGPIVAALLAQIKQRDVALMEHTMVVDLVCKEGRCCGAVVIGQDGVLRAVEAGAVILATGGASQVFLQNLNPADVSGDGYSLAYDHGAALKNMEFMQAGIGFFHPVKSLFNTYLWAGFPELKNAEGEPFLGRYLPQGITEKDVMLEHCKHFPFSSRDISRYLEIALQKEINAGGGDEHACLPVRFGHFVPEYIAGLKFDADLKDLWPMVQAHFRNNGVDLLHEVVGITCVAQAVNGGISIDKRAMSTVAGLFAAGETAAGPHGADRLGGNMMGTCQVFGELAGREASRFVRANGLLPVDEGNIAQTERMTSLLYRRTQPSAMLDRLQRAAQENLFICRTQKKLEELQKELVQMKEDLEGAPMCDKPCVQNLSLYHLVNCAQLMALAAAERKESR
;
A
#
# COMPACT_ATOMS: atom_id res chain seq x y z
N MET A 1 6.84 -33.55 -6.63
CA MET A 1 6.54 -32.13 -6.94
C MET A 1 7.31 -31.72 -8.16
N GLU A 2 6.73 -30.95 -9.09
CA GLU A 2 7.44 -30.40 -10.26
C GLU A 2 8.46 -29.36 -9.80
N HIS A 3 9.67 -29.37 -10.40
CA HIS A 3 10.74 -28.44 -10.06
C HIS A 3 11.00 -27.44 -11.19
N ILE A 4 11.02 -26.16 -10.85
CA ILE A 4 11.33 -25.04 -11.73
C ILE A 4 12.60 -24.37 -11.23
N LYS A 5 13.51 -23.98 -12.15
CA LYS A 5 14.77 -23.28 -11.80
C LYS A 5 14.83 -21.91 -12.45
N THR A 6 15.17 -20.92 -11.64
CA THR A 6 15.44 -19.56 -12.09
C THR A 6 16.61 -18.97 -11.31
N GLU A 7 17.22 -17.88 -11.78
CA GLU A 7 18.20 -17.14 -10.99
C GLU A 7 17.53 -16.22 -9.99
N ILE A 8 16.45 -15.53 -10.41
CA ILE A 8 15.72 -14.60 -9.57
C ILE A 8 14.23 -14.93 -9.64
N LEU A 9 13.65 -15.19 -8.48
CA LEU A 9 12.22 -15.31 -8.29
C LEU A 9 11.67 -13.97 -7.78
N ILE A 10 10.71 -13.38 -8.47
CA ILE A 10 10.00 -12.17 -8.03
C ILE A 10 8.56 -12.55 -7.68
N VAL A 11 8.14 -12.19 -6.47
CA VAL A 11 6.80 -12.46 -5.96
C VAL A 11 6.00 -11.17 -5.99
N GLY A 12 4.98 -11.10 -6.85
CA GLY A 12 4.14 -9.95 -7.10
C GLY A 12 4.12 -9.49 -8.55
N GLY A 13 3.16 -8.62 -8.90
CA GLY A 13 2.96 -8.11 -10.27
C GLY A 13 2.72 -6.59 -10.33
N GLY A 14 2.87 -5.87 -9.20
CA GLY A 14 2.71 -4.42 -9.12
C GLY A 14 3.92 -3.63 -9.62
N GLY A 15 3.89 -2.31 -9.45
CA GLY A 15 4.93 -1.40 -9.95
C GLY A 15 6.35 -1.72 -9.48
N ALA A 16 6.53 -2.16 -8.24
CA ALA A 16 7.84 -2.53 -7.70
C ALA A 16 8.34 -3.86 -8.29
N ALA A 17 7.46 -4.87 -8.40
CA ALA A 17 7.78 -6.18 -8.97
C ALA A 17 8.19 -6.06 -10.45
N CYS A 18 7.40 -5.34 -11.25
CA CYS A 18 7.71 -5.09 -12.65
C CYS A 18 9.03 -4.34 -12.82
N ARG A 19 9.29 -3.33 -11.96
CA ARG A 19 10.56 -2.60 -12.00
C ARG A 19 11.77 -3.49 -11.64
N ALA A 20 11.61 -4.36 -10.63
CA ALA A 20 12.65 -5.32 -10.23
C ALA A 20 12.94 -6.33 -11.35
N ALA A 21 11.91 -6.81 -12.04
CA ALA A 21 12.06 -7.73 -13.16
C ALA A 21 12.86 -7.10 -14.32
N ILE A 22 12.54 -5.86 -14.69
CA ILE A 22 13.27 -5.09 -15.70
C ILE A 22 14.74 -4.97 -15.29
N ALA A 23 15.01 -4.52 -14.06
CA ALA A 23 16.37 -4.31 -13.59
C ALA A 23 17.19 -5.60 -13.53
N ALA A 24 16.58 -6.70 -13.10
CA ALA A 24 17.25 -8.01 -13.06
C ALA A 24 17.53 -8.56 -14.45
N ALA A 25 16.58 -8.46 -15.38
CA ALA A 25 16.75 -8.88 -16.77
C ALA A 25 17.82 -8.05 -17.49
N ASP A 26 17.89 -6.73 -17.23
CA ASP A 26 18.94 -5.86 -17.77
C ASP A 26 20.34 -6.19 -17.25
N GLN A 27 20.45 -6.89 -16.11
CA GLN A 27 21.69 -7.49 -15.62
C GLN A 27 22.00 -8.86 -16.25
N GLY A 28 21.15 -9.35 -17.15
CA GLY A 28 21.29 -10.67 -17.80
C GLY A 28 20.86 -11.85 -16.94
N SER A 29 20.16 -11.63 -15.84
CA SER A 29 19.64 -12.71 -14.99
C SER A 29 18.39 -13.35 -15.58
N LYS A 30 18.27 -14.68 -15.42
CA LYS A 30 17.02 -15.40 -15.70
C LYS A 30 16.00 -15.09 -14.62
N VAL A 31 14.87 -14.49 -15.04
CA VAL A 31 13.84 -14.00 -14.12
C VAL A 31 12.54 -14.77 -14.27
N LEU A 32 11.94 -15.16 -13.15
CA LEU A 32 10.58 -15.68 -13.05
C LEU A 32 9.76 -14.77 -12.13
N MET A 33 8.65 -14.25 -12.63
CA MET A 33 7.64 -13.55 -11.81
C MET A 33 6.49 -14.50 -11.48
N VAL A 34 6.10 -14.56 -10.22
CA VAL A 34 4.94 -15.32 -9.71
C VAL A 34 3.96 -14.35 -9.06
N LEU A 35 2.69 -14.39 -9.47
CA LEU A 35 1.66 -13.48 -8.97
C LEU A 35 0.29 -14.13 -8.90
N LYS A 36 -0.53 -13.75 -7.90
CA LYS A 36 -1.87 -14.30 -7.64
C LYS A 36 -2.90 -13.98 -8.72
N GLY A 37 -2.78 -12.85 -9.36
CA GLY A 37 -3.69 -12.41 -10.41
C GLY A 37 -2.99 -12.30 -11.77
N THR A 38 -3.35 -11.28 -12.54
CA THR A 38 -2.80 -10.99 -13.88
C THR A 38 -1.93 -9.75 -13.84
N VAL A 39 -0.73 -9.83 -14.42
CA VAL A 39 0.19 -8.69 -14.48
C VAL A 39 -0.45 -7.53 -15.24
N GLY A 40 -0.35 -6.33 -14.67
CA GLY A 40 -0.99 -5.13 -15.23
C GLY A 40 -2.44 -4.92 -14.80
N HIS A 41 -3.06 -5.85 -14.09
CA HIS A 41 -4.44 -5.76 -13.60
C HIS A 41 -4.58 -6.02 -12.10
N SER A 42 -3.56 -6.57 -11.46
CA SER A 42 -3.55 -6.93 -10.04
C SER A 42 -2.71 -5.97 -9.23
N GLY A 43 -3.04 -5.86 -7.93
CA GLY A 43 -2.31 -5.04 -6.96
C GLY A 43 -2.71 -3.57 -6.93
N ALA A 44 -2.29 -2.86 -5.89
CA ALA A 44 -2.68 -1.48 -5.62
C ALA A 44 -2.19 -0.47 -6.67
N THR A 45 -1.10 -0.74 -7.39
CA THR A 45 -0.55 0.22 -8.37
C THR A 45 -1.49 0.43 -9.55
N THR A 46 -2.16 -0.63 -10.03
CA THR A 46 -3.10 -0.57 -11.16
C THR A 46 -4.52 -0.24 -10.73
N HIS A 47 -4.82 -0.38 -9.45
CA HIS A 47 -6.15 -0.11 -8.92
C HIS A 47 -6.42 1.39 -8.87
N GLU A 48 -7.42 1.83 -9.62
CA GLU A 48 -7.76 3.24 -9.78
C GLU A 48 -8.59 3.74 -8.58
N CYS A 49 -7.89 3.91 -7.43
CA CYS A 49 -8.50 4.44 -6.20
C CYS A 49 -8.42 5.97 -6.10
N CYS A 50 -8.04 6.66 -7.18
CA CYS A 50 -7.89 8.11 -7.23
C CYS A 50 -7.75 8.54 -8.69
N GLU A 51 -8.15 9.76 -9.01
CA GLU A 51 -8.06 10.35 -10.36
C GLU A 51 -6.64 10.56 -10.86
N ILE A 52 -5.68 10.67 -9.93
CA ILE A 52 -4.26 10.93 -10.23
C ILE A 52 -3.33 10.09 -9.36
N ALA A 53 -2.10 9.87 -9.83
CA ALA A 53 -0.95 9.54 -8.99
C ALA A 53 0.03 10.70 -8.93
N GLY A 54 0.69 10.87 -7.79
CA GLY A 54 1.82 11.77 -7.63
C GLY A 54 3.15 11.04 -7.79
N PHE A 55 4.14 11.68 -8.41
CA PHE A 55 5.52 11.20 -8.42
C PHE A 55 6.47 12.36 -8.06
N ASN A 56 7.10 12.26 -6.90
CA ASN A 56 7.97 13.34 -6.39
C ASN A 56 9.33 13.33 -7.09
N VAL A 57 9.70 14.49 -7.64
CA VAL A 57 10.99 14.73 -8.28
C VAL A 57 11.53 16.07 -7.78
N PRO A 58 12.66 16.11 -7.06
CA PRO A 58 13.22 17.38 -6.57
C PRO A 58 13.58 18.31 -7.71
N GLY A 59 13.26 19.62 -7.54
CA GLY A 59 13.59 20.68 -8.48
C GLY A 59 12.70 20.77 -9.72
N CYS A 60 11.59 20.04 -9.81
CA CYS A 60 10.70 20.12 -10.97
C CYS A 60 9.64 21.22 -10.88
N GLY A 61 9.31 21.71 -9.69
CA GLY A 61 8.28 22.72 -9.44
C GLY A 61 8.86 24.00 -8.84
N ASP A 62 9.04 24.02 -7.54
CA ASP A 62 9.57 25.22 -6.87
C ASP A 62 11.08 25.41 -7.13
N PRO A 63 11.53 26.64 -7.46
CA PRO A 63 12.94 26.91 -7.76
C PRO A 63 13.90 26.64 -6.59
N CYS A 64 13.40 26.71 -5.35
CA CYS A 64 14.18 26.44 -4.13
C CYS A 64 14.15 24.97 -3.69
N ASP A 65 13.42 24.12 -4.43
CA ASP A 65 13.35 22.70 -4.12
C ASP A 65 14.61 21.97 -4.61
N THR A 66 15.18 21.17 -3.71
CA THR A 66 16.43 20.43 -3.94
C THR A 66 16.31 19.01 -3.39
N GLU A 67 17.31 18.17 -3.63
CA GLU A 67 17.42 16.87 -2.98
C GLU A 67 17.47 17.01 -1.45
N GLU A 68 18.18 18.03 -0.92
CA GLU A 68 18.28 18.28 0.51
C GLU A 68 16.91 18.67 1.12
N THR A 69 16.17 19.59 0.50
CA THR A 69 14.84 19.97 1.00
C THR A 69 13.86 18.79 0.92
N TYR A 70 14.00 17.94 -0.08
CA TYR A 70 13.19 16.73 -0.20
C TYR A 70 13.54 15.71 0.90
N TYR A 71 14.83 15.52 1.19
CA TYR A 71 15.28 14.68 2.30
C TYR A 71 14.73 15.20 3.64
N GLN A 72 14.83 16.49 3.91
CA GLN A 72 14.34 17.10 5.15
C GLN A 72 12.82 16.95 5.30
N ASP A 73 12.05 17.13 4.23
CA ASP A 73 10.60 16.91 4.26
C ASP A 73 10.25 15.46 4.63
N ILE A 74 10.93 14.48 4.04
CA ILE A 74 10.72 13.06 4.37
C ILE A 74 11.07 12.79 5.83
N MET A 75 12.23 13.25 6.30
CA MET A 75 12.68 13.01 7.68
C MET A 75 11.74 13.67 8.71
N ALA A 76 11.23 14.87 8.39
CA ALA A 76 10.24 15.55 9.23
C ALA A 76 8.90 14.78 9.26
N ALA A 77 8.43 14.30 8.12
CA ALA A 77 7.20 13.51 8.03
C ALA A 77 7.35 12.17 8.77
N ALA A 78 8.50 11.55 8.67
CA ALA A 78 8.79 10.26 9.27
C ALA A 78 8.77 10.24 10.81
N MET A 79 8.83 11.41 11.46
CA MET A 79 8.82 11.56 12.93
C MET A 79 9.89 10.70 13.64
N GLY A 80 11.08 10.60 13.06
CA GLY A 80 12.21 9.82 13.58
C GLY A 80 12.13 8.31 13.30
N MET A 81 11.18 7.84 12.50
CA MET A 81 10.97 6.41 12.23
C MET A 81 11.50 5.96 10.85
N ALA A 82 11.93 6.88 9.98
CA ALA A 82 12.56 6.54 8.71
C ALA A 82 14.05 6.19 8.91
N ASP A 83 14.56 5.41 7.99
CA ASP A 83 15.98 5.09 7.86
C ASP A 83 16.66 6.17 6.99
N PRO A 84 17.61 6.97 7.54
CA PRO A 84 18.23 8.07 6.79
C PRO A 84 18.94 7.63 5.52
N GLU A 85 19.61 6.46 5.54
CA GLU A 85 20.33 5.93 4.36
C GLU A 85 19.34 5.55 3.22
N LEU A 86 18.20 4.95 3.58
CA LEU A 86 17.16 4.61 2.60
C LEU A 86 16.43 5.86 2.07
N VAL A 87 16.26 6.89 2.90
CA VAL A 87 15.71 8.18 2.45
C VAL A 87 16.67 8.84 1.45
N GLU A 88 17.97 8.84 1.71
CA GLU A 88 18.97 9.39 0.79
C GLU A 88 18.95 8.65 -0.57
N ILE A 89 18.86 7.32 -0.55
CA ILE A 89 18.72 6.51 -1.77
C ILE A 89 17.46 6.90 -2.55
N LEU A 90 16.32 7.06 -1.88
CA LEU A 90 15.07 7.48 -2.53
C LEU A 90 15.22 8.83 -3.21
N VAL A 91 15.70 9.82 -2.48
CA VAL A 91 15.81 11.21 -2.94
C VAL A 91 16.72 11.33 -4.16
N ARG A 92 17.91 10.74 -4.11
CA ARG A 92 18.90 10.81 -5.21
C ARG A 92 18.46 10.06 -6.46
N ASN A 93 17.63 9.03 -6.31
CA ASN A 93 17.23 8.19 -7.44
C ASN A 93 15.82 8.48 -7.97
N ALA A 94 15.02 9.32 -7.32
CA ALA A 94 13.66 9.64 -7.77
C ALA A 94 13.65 10.25 -9.19
N LYS A 95 14.48 11.28 -9.44
CA LYS A 95 14.56 11.96 -10.74
C LYS A 95 14.99 11.02 -11.87
N PRO A 96 16.11 10.26 -11.78
CA PRO A 96 16.49 9.31 -12.82
C PRO A 96 15.38 8.28 -13.12
N ARG A 97 14.69 7.76 -12.10
CA ARG A 97 13.60 6.79 -12.31
C ARG A 97 12.39 7.40 -13.00
N PHE A 98 12.05 8.63 -12.69
CA PHE A 98 10.95 9.31 -13.38
C PHE A 98 11.30 9.63 -14.86
N GLU A 99 12.52 10.05 -15.14
CA GLU A 99 12.98 10.29 -16.51
C GLU A 99 12.96 9.02 -17.37
N GLU A 100 13.24 7.85 -16.78
CA GLU A 100 13.07 6.58 -17.48
C GLU A 100 11.59 6.28 -17.79
N LEU A 101 10.69 6.49 -16.82
CA LEU A 101 9.25 6.36 -17.06
C LEU A 101 8.76 7.28 -18.18
N ARG A 102 9.25 8.52 -18.23
CA ARG A 102 8.95 9.45 -19.34
C ARG A 102 9.43 8.92 -20.69
N LYS A 103 10.64 8.39 -20.74
CA LYS A 103 11.18 7.75 -21.98
C LYS A 103 10.34 6.54 -22.39
N TRP A 104 9.68 5.89 -21.46
CA TRP A 104 8.79 4.75 -21.71
C TRP A 104 7.34 5.15 -21.97
N GLY A 105 7.05 6.46 -22.06
CA GLY A 105 5.77 7.00 -22.48
C GLY A 105 4.85 7.49 -21.35
N VAL A 106 5.29 7.50 -20.09
CA VAL A 106 4.52 8.11 -19.00
C VAL A 106 4.55 9.64 -19.14
N SER A 107 3.36 10.25 -19.20
CA SER A 107 3.22 11.70 -19.36
C SER A 107 2.46 12.30 -18.18
N PRO A 108 2.99 13.36 -17.53
CA PRO A 108 2.25 14.16 -16.57
C PRO A 108 1.05 14.87 -17.19
N ALA A 109 0.08 15.26 -16.37
CA ALA A 109 -1.02 16.13 -16.76
C ALA A 109 -0.48 17.50 -17.19
N VAL A 110 -1.11 18.07 -18.22
CA VAL A 110 -0.76 19.39 -18.77
C VAL A 110 -1.99 20.29 -18.75
N GLN A 111 -1.83 21.52 -18.27
CA GLN A 111 -2.84 22.56 -18.33
C GLN A 111 -2.19 23.86 -18.86
N ASP A 112 -2.83 24.52 -19.82
CA ASP A 112 -2.32 25.74 -20.46
C ASP A 112 -0.87 25.62 -20.96
N GLY A 113 -0.50 24.44 -21.48
CA GLY A 113 0.84 24.13 -22.01
C GLY A 113 1.91 23.89 -20.92
N ARG A 114 1.55 23.79 -19.66
CA ARG A 114 2.46 23.53 -18.53
C ARG A 114 2.09 22.24 -17.82
N GLU A 115 3.10 21.50 -17.40
CA GLU A 115 2.89 20.30 -16.57
C GLU A 115 2.36 20.70 -15.18
N ILE A 116 1.37 19.97 -14.69
CA ILE A 116 0.81 20.20 -13.36
C ILE A 116 1.75 19.57 -12.32
N ILE A 117 2.36 20.41 -11.49
CA ILE A 117 3.21 20.00 -10.37
C ILE A 117 2.48 20.33 -9.08
N MET A 118 2.10 19.30 -8.34
CA MET A 118 1.36 19.44 -7.08
C MET A 118 2.30 19.49 -5.86
N LYS A 119 1.77 20.04 -4.78
CA LYS A 119 2.36 19.95 -3.46
C LYS A 119 1.78 18.71 -2.76
N GLY A 120 2.57 17.66 -2.64
CA GLY A 120 2.14 16.43 -1.95
C GLY A 120 1.95 16.64 -0.44
N CYS A 121 1.20 15.74 0.19
CA CYS A 121 1.02 15.71 1.65
C CYS A 121 2.37 15.78 2.37
N TYR A 122 2.45 16.59 3.42
CA TYR A 122 3.65 16.83 4.23
C TYR A 122 4.83 17.47 3.50
N SER A 123 4.71 17.81 2.22
CA SER A 123 5.76 18.49 1.48
C SER A 123 5.73 19.99 1.75
N ASN A 124 6.90 20.62 1.86
CA ASN A 124 7.02 22.08 1.91
C ASN A 124 7.07 22.72 0.52
N TYR A 125 7.40 21.94 -0.53
CA TYR A 125 7.62 22.39 -1.89
C TYR A 125 6.76 21.63 -2.89
N ARG A 126 6.43 22.28 -4.02
CA ARG A 126 5.83 21.63 -5.18
C ARG A 126 6.89 20.83 -5.92
N ARG A 127 6.77 19.49 -5.89
CA ARG A 127 7.69 18.55 -6.55
C ARG A 127 7.00 17.33 -7.12
N GLY A 128 5.68 17.23 -7.00
CA GLY A 128 4.91 16.05 -7.41
C GLY A 128 4.37 16.19 -8.83
N TYR A 129 4.93 15.49 -9.80
CA TYR A 129 4.28 15.34 -11.10
C TYR A 129 2.93 14.66 -10.93
N THR A 130 1.89 15.24 -11.53
CA THR A 130 0.53 14.70 -11.53
C THR A 130 0.36 13.77 -12.72
N ILE A 131 0.10 12.48 -12.46
CA ILE A 131 -0.09 11.46 -13.52
C ILE A 131 -1.57 11.10 -13.57
N PRO A 132 -2.30 11.42 -14.64
CA PRO A 132 -3.71 11.07 -14.80
C PRO A 132 -3.91 9.56 -14.91
N GLY A 133 -5.01 9.03 -14.39
CA GLY A 133 -5.32 7.59 -14.41
C GLY A 133 -4.50 6.78 -13.42
N HIS A 134 -4.12 7.42 -12.31
CA HIS A 134 -3.39 6.81 -11.19
C HIS A 134 -2.10 6.11 -11.65
N GLY A 135 -1.84 4.88 -11.20
CA GLY A 135 -0.66 4.10 -11.56
C GLY A 135 -0.77 3.31 -12.87
N GLY A 136 -1.94 3.32 -13.51
CA GLY A 136 -2.18 2.59 -14.76
C GLY A 136 -1.16 2.88 -15.87
N PRO A 137 -0.90 4.15 -16.23
CA PRO A 137 0.11 4.50 -17.23
C PRO A 137 1.52 4.04 -16.87
N ILE A 138 1.89 4.07 -15.59
CA ILE A 138 3.19 3.58 -15.12
C ILE A 138 3.31 2.08 -15.36
N VAL A 139 2.30 1.30 -14.95
CA VAL A 139 2.32 -0.16 -15.13
C VAL A 139 2.28 -0.54 -16.60
N ALA A 140 1.49 0.15 -17.42
CA ALA A 140 1.47 -0.07 -18.87
C ALA A 140 2.87 0.13 -19.50
N ALA A 141 3.58 1.19 -19.10
CA ALA A 141 4.96 1.44 -19.54
C ALA A 141 5.92 0.33 -19.08
N LEU A 142 5.83 -0.09 -17.81
CA LEU A 142 6.65 -1.18 -17.27
C LEU A 142 6.38 -2.51 -17.99
N LEU A 143 5.13 -2.84 -18.27
CA LEU A 143 4.75 -4.04 -19.02
C LEU A 143 5.31 -4.05 -20.44
N ALA A 144 5.28 -2.89 -21.12
CA ALA A 144 5.91 -2.76 -22.44
C ALA A 144 7.42 -3.06 -22.38
N GLN A 145 8.08 -2.69 -21.28
CA GLN A 145 9.49 -2.99 -21.06
C GLN A 145 9.74 -4.47 -20.71
N ILE A 146 8.88 -5.11 -19.92
CA ILE A 146 8.96 -6.54 -19.60
C ILE A 146 8.83 -7.38 -20.86
N LYS A 147 7.90 -7.05 -21.77
CA LYS A 147 7.69 -7.74 -23.04
C LYS A 147 8.91 -7.71 -23.99
N GLN A 148 9.82 -6.77 -23.79
CA GLN A 148 11.06 -6.66 -24.58
C GLN A 148 12.21 -7.48 -23.99
N ARG A 149 12.00 -8.15 -22.85
CA ARG A 149 12.99 -8.88 -22.08
C ARG A 149 12.53 -10.32 -21.87
N ASP A 150 13.48 -11.22 -21.64
CA ASP A 150 13.18 -12.63 -21.34
C ASP A 150 12.80 -12.77 -19.85
N VAL A 151 11.56 -12.39 -19.51
CA VAL A 151 10.97 -12.54 -18.18
C VAL A 151 9.83 -13.54 -18.25
N ALA A 152 10.00 -14.67 -17.56
CA ALA A 152 8.96 -15.67 -17.45
C ALA A 152 7.88 -15.24 -16.44
N LEU A 153 6.60 -15.51 -16.75
CA LEU A 153 5.45 -15.17 -15.90
C LEU A 153 4.70 -16.43 -15.49
N MET A 154 4.37 -16.55 -14.21
CA MET A 154 3.41 -17.51 -13.67
C MET A 154 2.28 -16.73 -13.01
N GLU A 155 1.27 -16.42 -13.80
CA GLU A 155 0.05 -15.75 -13.35
C GLU A 155 -0.89 -16.73 -12.62
N HIS A 156 -1.84 -16.21 -11.86
CA HIS A 156 -2.79 -17.01 -11.05
C HIS A 156 -2.10 -18.08 -10.21
N THR A 157 -0.93 -17.71 -9.71
CA THR A 157 -0.05 -18.59 -8.92
C THR A 157 0.30 -17.91 -7.60
N MET A 158 0.03 -18.60 -6.50
CA MET A 158 0.31 -18.10 -5.15
C MET A 158 1.54 -18.78 -4.57
N VAL A 159 2.40 -18.01 -3.91
CA VAL A 159 3.46 -18.56 -3.06
C VAL A 159 2.82 -19.16 -1.81
N VAL A 160 3.06 -20.44 -1.59
CA VAL A 160 2.59 -21.18 -0.40
C VAL A 160 3.53 -20.90 0.76
N ASP A 161 4.85 -21.04 0.50
CA ASP A 161 5.86 -20.79 1.51
C ASP A 161 7.22 -20.52 0.85
N LEU A 162 8.12 -19.86 1.57
CA LEU A 162 9.52 -19.72 1.15
C LEU A 162 10.31 -21.00 1.47
N VAL A 163 11.37 -21.22 0.74
CA VAL A 163 12.32 -22.30 1.01
C VAL A 163 13.65 -21.70 1.42
N CYS A 164 14.11 -22.07 2.63
CA CYS A 164 15.37 -21.61 3.18
C CYS A 164 16.30 -22.80 3.46
N LYS A 165 17.60 -22.60 3.18
CA LYS A 165 18.66 -23.57 3.43
C LYS A 165 19.90 -22.84 3.93
N GLU A 166 20.50 -23.32 5.01
CA GLU A 166 21.73 -22.76 5.58
C GLU A 166 21.62 -21.24 5.88
N GLY A 167 20.43 -20.78 6.37
CA GLY A 167 20.19 -19.36 6.67
C GLY A 167 19.99 -18.46 5.43
N ARG A 168 19.85 -19.02 4.24
CA ARG A 168 19.63 -18.33 2.98
C ARG A 168 18.29 -18.73 2.36
N CYS A 169 17.50 -17.74 1.92
CA CYS A 169 16.33 -18.00 1.07
C CYS A 169 16.81 -18.45 -0.32
N CYS A 170 16.35 -19.61 -0.76
CA CYS A 170 16.80 -20.27 -2.01
C CYS A 170 15.64 -20.71 -2.91
N GLY A 171 14.43 -20.23 -2.65
CA GLY A 171 13.27 -20.49 -3.49
C GLY A 171 11.95 -20.40 -2.77
N ALA A 172 10.93 -20.99 -3.34
CA ALA A 172 9.57 -21.04 -2.79
C ALA A 172 8.81 -22.28 -3.28
N VAL A 173 7.81 -22.71 -2.51
CA VAL A 173 6.75 -23.61 -3.00
C VAL A 173 5.59 -22.74 -3.45
N VAL A 174 5.06 -23.02 -4.65
CA VAL A 174 3.95 -22.27 -5.25
C VAL A 174 2.81 -23.22 -5.62
N ILE A 175 1.59 -22.67 -5.67
CA ILE A 175 0.40 -23.38 -6.16
C ILE A 175 -0.21 -22.59 -7.31
N GLY A 176 -0.40 -23.24 -8.46
CA GLY A 176 -1.06 -22.67 -9.61
C GLY A 176 -2.59 -22.79 -9.53
N GLN A 177 -3.29 -22.18 -10.49
CA GLN A 177 -4.74 -22.29 -10.65
C GLN A 177 -5.22 -23.73 -10.91
N ASP A 178 -4.32 -24.58 -11.45
CA ASP A 178 -4.53 -26.01 -11.65
C ASP A 178 -4.50 -26.82 -10.33
N GLY A 179 -4.22 -26.18 -9.20
CA GLY A 179 -4.09 -26.82 -7.89
C GLY A 179 -2.81 -27.63 -7.72
N VAL A 180 -1.84 -27.53 -8.64
CA VAL A 180 -0.58 -28.27 -8.61
C VAL A 180 0.48 -27.49 -7.85
N LEU A 181 1.08 -28.15 -6.87
CA LEU A 181 2.23 -27.64 -6.12
C LEU A 181 3.52 -27.80 -6.93
N ARG A 182 4.31 -26.74 -7.00
CA ARG A 182 5.61 -26.69 -7.67
C ARG A 182 6.66 -26.09 -6.74
N ALA A 183 7.85 -26.65 -6.78
CA ALA A 183 9.03 -26.09 -6.10
C ALA A 183 9.79 -25.20 -7.07
N VAL A 184 9.99 -23.93 -6.73
CA VAL A 184 10.81 -22.99 -7.50
C VAL A 184 12.14 -22.83 -6.78
N GLU A 185 13.22 -23.32 -7.39
CA GLU A 185 14.60 -23.11 -6.95
C GLU A 185 15.10 -21.78 -7.53
N ALA A 186 15.61 -20.89 -6.66
CA ALA A 186 16.07 -19.57 -7.05
C ALA A 186 17.38 -19.18 -6.33
N GLY A 187 18.22 -18.40 -7.01
CA GLY A 187 19.42 -17.83 -6.41
C GLY A 187 19.12 -16.70 -5.44
N ALA A 188 18.05 -15.94 -5.70
CA ALA A 188 17.51 -14.91 -4.84
C ALA A 188 15.99 -14.80 -5.03
N VAL A 189 15.28 -14.35 -3.97
CA VAL A 189 13.84 -14.09 -3.97
C VAL A 189 13.60 -12.60 -3.66
N ILE A 190 12.76 -11.95 -4.46
CA ILE A 190 12.34 -10.55 -4.24
C ILE A 190 10.86 -10.54 -3.90
N LEU A 191 10.51 -10.13 -2.68
CA LEU A 191 9.13 -9.92 -2.28
C LEU A 191 8.68 -8.49 -2.64
N ALA A 192 7.71 -8.37 -3.54
CA ALA A 192 7.11 -7.11 -3.98
C ALA A 192 5.58 -7.26 -4.05
N THR A 193 5.00 -7.83 -2.99
CA THR A 193 3.62 -8.28 -2.87
C THR A 193 2.64 -7.17 -2.47
N GLY A 194 3.13 -5.94 -2.26
CA GLY A 194 2.33 -4.82 -1.76
C GLY A 194 2.10 -4.88 -0.25
N GLY A 195 1.05 -4.21 0.20
CA GLY A 195 0.71 -4.01 1.60
C GLY A 195 -0.23 -5.05 2.18
N ALA A 196 -0.94 -4.66 3.27
CA ALA A 196 -1.87 -5.52 4.01
C ALA A 196 -3.17 -4.79 4.39
N SER A 197 -3.65 -3.87 3.57
CA SER A 197 -4.85 -3.09 3.88
C SER A 197 -6.13 -3.92 4.00
N GLN A 198 -6.15 -5.12 3.41
CA GLN A 198 -7.25 -6.08 3.55
C GLN A 198 -7.41 -6.64 4.98
N VAL A 199 -6.52 -6.32 5.90
CA VAL A 199 -6.73 -6.49 7.35
C VAL A 199 -7.95 -5.70 7.84
N PHE A 200 -8.25 -4.56 7.21
CA PHE A 200 -9.32 -3.65 7.63
C PHE A 200 -10.55 -3.76 6.73
N LEU A 201 -11.74 -3.65 7.33
CA LEU A 201 -13.02 -3.70 6.60
C LEU A 201 -13.12 -2.57 5.56
N GLN A 202 -12.78 -1.35 5.98
CA GLN A 202 -12.82 -0.17 5.13
C GLN A 202 -11.42 0.14 4.61
N ASN A 203 -11.19 -0.22 3.35
CA ASN A 203 -9.91 0.00 2.66
C ASN A 203 -10.14 0.32 1.18
N LEU A 204 -9.14 0.93 0.54
CA LEU A 204 -9.17 1.34 -0.86
C LEU A 204 -8.41 0.39 -1.80
N ASN A 205 -7.93 -0.74 -1.32
CA ASN A 205 -7.10 -1.63 -2.12
C ASN A 205 -7.86 -2.87 -2.61
N PRO A 206 -7.42 -3.49 -3.71
CA PRO A 206 -8.02 -4.71 -4.22
C PRO A 206 -7.76 -5.91 -3.29
N ALA A 207 -8.59 -6.94 -3.42
CA ALA A 207 -8.59 -8.12 -2.52
C ALA A 207 -7.28 -8.93 -2.52
N ASP A 208 -6.43 -8.76 -3.52
CA ASP A 208 -5.15 -9.47 -3.63
C ASP A 208 -4.01 -8.83 -2.80
N VAL A 209 -4.26 -7.66 -2.17
CA VAL A 209 -3.31 -6.99 -1.25
C VAL A 209 -3.50 -7.52 0.17
N SER A 210 -3.05 -8.74 0.42
CA SER A 210 -3.34 -9.55 1.61
C SER A 210 -2.14 -9.81 2.54
N GLY A 211 -1.06 -9.02 2.43
CA GLY A 211 0.06 -9.05 3.38
C GLY A 211 0.96 -10.28 3.30
N ASP A 212 0.85 -11.07 2.25
CA ASP A 212 1.59 -12.34 2.09
C ASP A 212 3.09 -12.17 2.33
N GLY A 213 3.70 -11.13 1.73
CA GLY A 213 5.15 -10.93 1.83
C GLY A 213 5.62 -10.64 3.24
N TYR A 214 4.85 -9.91 4.04
CA TYR A 214 5.18 -9.66 5.45
C TYR A 214 5.18 -10.95 6.26
N SER A 215 4.10 -11.72 6.12
CA SER A 215 3.93 -12.98 6.83
C SER A 215 4.99 -14.00 6.43
N LEU A 216 5.20 -14.20 5.11
CA LEU A 216 6.22 -15.11 4.58
C LEU A 216 7.63 -14.74 5.09
N ALA A 217 7.99 -13.47 5.03
CA ALA A 217 9.29 -13.02 5.49
C ALA A 217 9.48 -13.21 7.01
N TYR A 218 8.45 -12.88 7.81
CA TYR A 218 8.46 -13.03 9.26
C TYR A 218 8.58 -14.49 9.68
N ASP A 219 7.80 -15.39 9.07
CA ASP A 219 7.81 -16.83 9.38
C ASP A 219 9.18 -17.46 9.08
N HIS A 220 9.98 -16.85 8.19
CA HIS A 220 11.37 -17.26 7.87
C HIS A 220 12.44 -16.43 8.58
N GLY A 221 12.08 -15.65 9.61
CA GLY A 221 13.01 -14.95 10.48
C GLY A 221 13.53 -13.59 9.97
N ALA A 222 12.90 -13.03 8.93
CA ALA A 222 13.20 -11.67 8.53
C ALA A 222 12.65 -10.66 9.53
N ALA A 223 13.45 -9.64 9.84
CA ALA A 223 13.01 -8.54 10.72
C ALA A 223 11.99 -7.66 9.98
N LEU A 224 10.93 -7.29 10.71
CA LEU A 224 9.97 -6.27 10.28
C LEU A 224 10.05 -5.05 11.18
N LYS A 225 9.72 -3.87 10.67
CA LYS A 225 9.67 -2.62 11.44
C LYS A 225 8.48 -1.76 11.04
N ASN A 226 8.03 -0.92 11.98
CA ASN A 226 6.99 0.09 11.75
C ASN A 226 5.62 -0.48 11.33
N MET A 227 5.30 -1.73 11.70
CA MET A 227 4.06 -2.40 11.27
C MET A 227 2.79 -1.73 11.82
N GLU A 228 2.89 -0.95 12.90
CA GLU A 228 1.80 -0.17 13.47
C GLU A 228 1.36 1.02 12.62
N PHE A 229 2.16 1.45 11.65
CA PHE A 229 1.87 2.60 10.80
C PHE A 229 1.10 2.22 9.53
N MET A 230 -0.19 1.92 9.71
CA MET A 230 -1.15 1.91 8.62
C MET A 230 -1.53 3.35 8.31
N GLN A 231 -1.24 3.81 7.11
CA GLN A 231 -1.68 5.10 6.61
C GLN A 231 -3.18 5.05 6.35
N ALA A 232 -3.94 5.67 7.24
CA ALA A 232 -5.38 5.80 7.15
C ALA A 232 -5.74 7.25 6.84
N GLY A 233 -6.93 7.48 6.32
CA GLY A 233 -7.44 8.82 6.04
C GLY A 233 -8.89 8.75 5.60
N ILE A 234 -9.44 9.86 5.15
CA ILE A 234 -10.83 9.91 4.69
C ILE A 234 -10.89 9.52 3.22
N GLY A 235 -11.78 8.60 2.87
CA GLY A 235 -12.03 8.18 1.50
C GLY A 235 -13.51 8.22 1.15
N PHE A 236 -13.82 8.42 -0.11
CA PHE A 236 -15.11 8.04 -0.67
C PHE A 236 -15.20 6.50 -0.63
N PHE A 237 -16.35 5.99 -0.23
CA PHE A 237 -16.49 4.55 -0.08
C PHE A 237 -17.73 3.99 -0.80
N HIS A 238 -18.80 4.76 -0.85
CA HIS A 238 -20.04 4.41 -1.53
C HIS A 238 -20.60 5.61 -2.31
N PRO A 239 -21.06 5.43 -3.55
CA PRO A 239 -21.03 4.23 -4.37
C PRO A 239 -19.67 3.99 -5.06
N VAL A 240 -18.74 4.92 -4.99
CA VAL A 240 -17.41 4.84 -5.63
C VAL A 240 -16.34 4.85 -4.55
N LYS A 241 -15.40 3.90 -4.59
CA LYS A 241 -14.23 3.90 -3.72
C LYS A 241 -13.13 4.79 -4.32
N SER A 242 -12.75 5.84 -3.61
CA SER A 242 -11.69 6.77 -4.03
C SER A 242 -11.09 7.49 -2.84
N LEU A 243 -9.87 7.98 -2.98
CA LEU A 243 -9.26 8.90 -2.02
C LEU A 243 -10.06 10.20 -1.95
N PHE A 244 -10.29 10.71 -0.75
CA PHE A 244 -10.77 12.07 -0.55
C PHE A 244 -9.55 13.00 -0.50
N ASN A 245 -9.16 13.51 -1.65
CA ASN A 245 -7.94 14.31 -1.77
C ASN A 245 -8.00 15.62 -0.97
N THR A 246 -6.86 16.04 -0.44
CA THR A 246 -6.69 17.16 0.48
C THR A 246 -7.26 18.47 -0.04
N TYR A 247 -7.08 18.77 -1.32
CA TYR A 247 -7.57 20.00 -1.94
C TYR A 247 -9.10 20.14 -1.93
N LEU A 248 -9.86 19.04 -1.78
CA LEU A 248 -11.32 19.10 -1.68
C LEU A 248 -11.80 19.80 -0.41
N TRP A 249 -11.03 19.73 0.68
CA TRP A 249 -11.37 20.40 1.93
C TRP A 249 -11.34 21.92 1.82
N ALA A 250 -10.54 22.48 0.90
CA ALA A 250 -10.47 23.92 0.64
C ALA A 250 -11.81 24.50 0.15
N GLY A 251 -12.66 23.67 -0.44
CA GLY A 251 -14.01 24.05 -0.87
C GLY A 251 -15.09 23.89 0.21
N PHE A 252 -14.76 23.42 1.41
CA PHE A 252 -15.68 23.19 2.52
C PHE A 252 -16.90 22.34 2.16
N PRO A 253 -16.72 21.08 1.79
CA PRO A 253 -17.84 20.19 1.45
C PRO A 253 -18.83 20.07 2.63
N GLU A 254 -20.10 19.92 2.33
CA GLU A 254 -21.14 19.80 3.35
C GLU A 254 -21.14 18.39 3.95
N LEU A 255 -20.86 18.29 5.27
CA LEU A 255 -20.84 17.04 6.03
C LEU A 255 -22.06 16.96 6.96
N LYS A 256 -22.75 15.82 6.91
CA LYS A 256 -23.86 15.49 7.81
C LYS A 256 -23.78 14.02 8.23
N ASN A 257 -24.56 13.66 9.26
CA ASN A 257 -24.79 12.24 9.55
C ASN A 257 -25.94 11.67 8.70
N ALA A 258 -26.25 10.39 8.87
CA ALA A 258 -27.31 9.72 8.10
C ALA A 258 -28.71 10.31 8.35
N GLU A 259 -28.94 10.93 9.50
CA GLU A 259 -30.18 11.64 9.83
C GLU A 259 -30.24 13.05 9.22
N GLY A 260 -29.17 13.49 8.57
CA GLY A 260 -29.08 14.83 7.96
C GLY A 260 -28.66 15.94 8.93
N GLU A 261 -28.16 15.59 10.11
CA GLU A 261 -27.72 16.55 11.12
C GLU A 261 -26.22 16.89 11.03
N PRO A 262 -25.79 18.11 11.31
CA PRO A 262 -24.39 18.45 11.51
C PRO A 262 -23.85 17.74 12.75
N PHE A 263 -22.69 17.10 12.61
CA PHE A 263 -22.13 16.29 13.70
C PHE A 263 -20.73 16.74 14.15
N LEU A 264 -19.93 17.30 13.23
CA LEU A 264 -18.50 17.53 13.43
C LEU A 264 -18.22 18.37 14.68
N GLY A 265 -18.95 19.46 14.88
CA GLY A 265 -18.80 20.34 16.03
C GLY A 265 -18.99 19.67 17.39
N ARG A 266 -19.74 18.55 17.45
CA ARG A 266 -19.95 17.79 18.72
C ARG A 266 -18.67 17.13 19.24
N TYR A 267 -17.69 16.87 18.36
CA TYR A 267 -16.46 16.13 18.66
C TYR A 267 -15.21 17.00 18.70
N LEU A 268 -15.34 18.30 18.37
CA LEU A 268 -14.21 19.23 18.38
C LEU A 268 -13.90 19.73 19.78
N PRO A 269 -12.61 19.90 20.13
CA PRO A 269 -12.20 20.59 21.35
C PRO A 269 -12.69 22.05 21.38
N GLN A 270 -12.85 22.60 22.58
CA GLN A 270 -13.23 23.99 22.77
C GLN A 270 -12.25 24.93 22.04
N GLY A 271 -12.78 25.88 21.26
CA GLY A 271 -12.01 26.88 20.52
C GLY A 271 -11.52 26.43 19.14
N ILE A 272 -11.78 25.19 18.73
CA ILE A 272 -11.50 24.68 17.38
C ILE A 272 -12.80 24.64 16.60
N THR A 273 -12.82 25.23 15.40
CA THR A 273 -13.99 25.22 14.50
C THR A 273 -13.87 24.13 13.43
N GLU A 274 -15.00 23.76 12.80
CA GLU A 274 -15.04 22.85 11.65
C GLU A 274 -14.16 23.37 10.51
N LYS A 275 -14.18 24.69 10.29
CA LYS A 275 -13.35 25.35 9.27
C LYS A 275 -11.86 25.20 9.55
N ASP A 276 -11.44 25.35 10.80
CA ASP A 276 -10.02 25.21 11.18
C ASP A 276 -9.52 23.79 10.88
N VAL A 277 -10.31 22.77 11.21
CA VAL A 277 -9.96 21.36 10.98
C VAL A 277 -9.90 21.04 9.48
N MET A 278 -10.87 21.52 8.69
CA MET A 278 -10.88 21.32 7.24
C MET A 278 -9.68 22.00 6.56
N LEU A 279 -9.35 23.24 6.94
CA LEU A 279 -8.20 23.96 6.39
C LEU A 279 -6.87 23.32 6.78
N GLU A 280 -6.74 22.78 7.99
CA GLU A 280 -5.56 22.02 8.37
C GLU A 280 -5.44 20.73 7.56
N HIS A 281 -6.57 20.05 7.33
CA HIS A 281 -6.63 18.84 6.52
C HIS A 281 -6.29 19.05 5.03
N CYS A 282 -6.31 20.29 4.53
CA CYS A 282 -5.81 20.61 3.20
C CYS A 282 -4.31 20.31 3.03
N LYS A 283 -3.56 20.18 4.11
CA LYS A 283 -2.11 20.02 4.07
C LYS A 283 -1.66 18.57 3.89
N HIS A 284 -2.47 17.61 4.33
CA HIS A 284 -2.14 16.18 4.21
C HIS A 284 -3.40 15.30 4.26
N PHE A 285 -3.36 14.20 3.51
CA PHE A 285 -4.42 13.20 3.47
C PHE A 285 -4.41 12.27 4.70
N PRO A 286 -3.25 11.69 5.09
CA PRO A 286 -3.27 10.69 6.13
C PRO A 286 -3.61 11.29 7.50
N PHE A 287 -4.34 10.51 8.28
CA PHE A 287 -4.50 10.73 9.71
C PHE A 287 -3.13 10.83 10.38
N SER A 288 -2.90 11.93 11.09
CA SER A 288 -1.65 12.18 11.79
C SER A 288 -1.91 12.78 13.17
N SER A 289 -1.09 12.43 14.15
CA SER A 289 -1.16 13.00 15.50
C SER A 289 -0.60 14.43 15.62
N ARG A 290 -0.01 14.98 14.54
CA ARG A 290 0.80 16.22 14.58
C ARG A 290 0.00 17.50 14.80
N ASP A 291 -1.23 17.56 14.29
CA ASP A 291 -2.01 18.78 14.26
C ASP A 291 -3.52 18.55 14.50
N ILE A 292 -4.31 19.60 14.35
CA ILE A 292 -5.74 19.56 14.64
C ILE A 292 -6.57 18.84 13.57
N SER A 293 -6.02 18.54 12.39
CA SER A 293 -6.75 17.81 11.35
C SER A 293 -7.27 16.46 11.84
N ARG A 294 -6.52 15.81 12.75
CA ARG A 294 -6.91 14.51 13.36
C ARG A 294 -8.32 14.46 13.92
N TYR A 295 -8.86 15.61 14.32
CA TYR A 295 -10.21 15.65 14.89
C TYR A 295 -11.29 15.37 13.83
N LEU A 296 -10.98 15.50 12.56
CA LEU A 296 -11.92 15.18 11.48
C LEU A 296 -12.12 13.65 11.39
N GLU A 297 -11.06 12.87 11.30
CA GLU A 297 -11.15 11.40 11.28
C GLU A 297 -11.70 10.84 12.59
N ILE A 298 -11.27 11.40 13.73
CA ILE A 298 -11.80 11.00 15.04
C ILE A 298 -13.30 11.27 15.13
N ALA A 299 -13.77 12.40 14.63
CA ALA A 299 -15.19 12.76 14.62
C ALA A 299 -15.99 11.83 13.71
N LEU A 300 -15.50 11.57 12.47
CA LEU A 300 -16.11 10.63 11.54
C LEU A 300 -16.25 9.25 12.18
N GLN A 301 -15.15 8.72 12.71
CA GLN A 301 -15.14 7.39 13.31
C GLN A 301 -16.07 7.29 14.53
N LYS A 302 -16.09 8.32 15.39
CA LYS A 302 -16.97 8.34 16.55
C LYS A 302 -18.45 8.46 16.17
N GLU A 303 -18.79 9.28 15.17
CA GLU A 303 -20.17 9.40 14.69
C GLU A 303 -20.66 8.10 14.09
N ILE A 304 -19.85 7.43 13.26
CA ILE A 304 -20.17 6.11 12.69
C ILE A 304 -20.36 5.07 13.81
N ASN A 305 -19.47 5.04 14.79
CA ASN A 305 -19.57 4.11 15.93
C ASN A 305 -20.78 4.38 16.83
N ALA A 306 -21.27 5.61 16.84
CA ALA A 306 -22.50 6.01 17.55
C ALA A 306 -23.80 5.70 16.78
N GLY A 307 -23.69 5.14 15.57
CA GLY A 307 -24.82 4.78 14.72
C GLY A 307 -25.27 5.89 13.76
N GLY A 308 -24.52 7.01 13.66
CA GLY A 308 -24.81 8.10 12.73
C GLY A 308 -24.37 7.84 11.28
N GLY A 309 -23.79 6.67 10.97
CA GLY A 309 -23.47 6.25 9.61
C GLY A 309 -24.64 5.56 8.89
N ASP A 310 -24.59 5.53 7.56
CA ASP A 310 -25.51 4.78 6.73
C ASP A 310 -25.27 3.25 6.79
N GLU A 311 -26.01 2.49 5.99
CA GLU A 311 -25.90 1.02 5.89
C GLU A 311 -24.51 0.52 5.43
N HIS A 312 -23.72 1.40 4.82
CA HIS A 312 -22.33 1.13 4.40
C HIS A 312 -21.30 1.62 5.42
N ALA A 313 -21.74 2.07 6.62
CA ALA A 313 -20.93 2.73 7.63
C ALA A 313 -20.20 3.98 7.07
N CYS A 314 -20.92 4.78 6.29
CA CYS A 314 -20.45 6.02 5.69
C CYS A 314 -21.26 7.22 6.20
N LEU A 315 -20.63 8.39 6.15
CA LEU A 315 -21.29 9.68 6.39
C LEU A 315 -21.50 10.40 5.05
N PRO A 316 -22.70 10.97 4.81
CA PRO A 316 -22.99 11.65 3.56
C PRO A 316 -22.20 12.96 3.43
N VAL A 317 -21.63 13.18 2.24
CA VAL A 317 -20.98 14.43 1.85
C VAL A 317 -21.59 14.97 0.56
N ARG A 318 -21.67 16.30 0.43
CA ARG A 318 -22.25 17.01 -0.71
C ARG A 318 -21.29 18.06 -1.26
N PHE A 319 -21.27 18.19 -2.58
CA PHE A 319 -20.45 19.13 -3.33
C PHE A 319 -21.30 20.08 -4.20
N GLY A 320 -22.60 20.21 -3.97
CA GLY A 320 -23.52 20.95 -4.82
C GLY A 320 -23.15 22.43 -5.03
N HIS A 321 -22.39 23.03 -4.12
CA HIS A 321 -21.91 24.40 -4.22
C HIS A 321 -20.54 24.53 -4.91
N PHE A 322 -19.86 23.42 -5.29
CA PHE A 322 -18.55 23.43 -5.98
C PHE A 322 -18.69 23.82 -7.47
N VAL A 323 -19.48 24.85 -7.74
CA VAL A 323 -19.62 25.43 -9.07
C VAL A 323 -18.42 26.29 -9.44
N PRO A 324 -18.12 26.51 -10.74
CA PRO A 324 -16.92 27.23 -11.17
C PRO A 324 -16.75 28.61 -10.52
N GLU A 325 -17.84 29.36 -10.35
CA GLU A 325 -17.84 30.69 -9.73
C GLU A 325 -17.45 30.64 -8.26
N TYR A 326 -17.91 29.63 -7.54
CA TYR A 326 -17.56 29.43 -6.14
C TYR A 326 -16.07 29.08 -5.99
N ILE A 327 -15.57 28.12 -6.77
CA ILE A 327 -14.18 27.69 -6.73
C ILE A 327 -13.24 28.81 -7.14
N ALA A 328 -13.60 29.60 -8.16
CA ALA A 328 -12.79 30.75 -8.62
C ALA A 328 -12.71 31.86 -7.54
N GLY A 329 -13.70 31.94 -6.65
CA GLY A 329 -13.74 32.90 -5.54
C GLY A 329 -12.93 32.48 -4.31
N LEU A 330 -12.49 31.22 -4.22
CA LEU A 330 -11.69 30.73 -3.09
C LEU A 330 -10.30 31.36 -3.11
N LYS A 331 -9.89 31.86 -1.95
CA LYS A 331 -8.54 32.45 -1.75
C LYS A 331 -7.50 31.42 -1.30
N PHE A 332 -7.94 30.18 -1.14
CA PHE A 332 -7.15 29.07 -0.67
C PHE A 332 -6.83 28.16 -1.85
N ASP A 333 -5.79 27.47 -1.77
CA ASP A 333 -5.19 26.43 -2.61
C ASP A 333 -5.54 26.42 -4.12
N ALA A 334 -4.53 26.65 -4.94
CA ALA A 334 -4.61 26.56 -6.42
C ALA A 334 -4.97 25.13 -6.88
N ASP A 335 -4.62 24.09 -6.12
CA ASP A 335 -4.79 22.71 -6.56
C ASP A 335 -6.27 22.31 -6.71
N LEU A 336 -7.20 22.81 -5.87
CA LEU A 336 -8.63 22.55 -6.05
C LEU A 336 -9.13 23.03 -7.42
N LYS A 337 -8.76 24.25 -7.83
CA LYS A 337 -9.19 24.82 -9.10
C LYS A 337 -8.72 23.98 -10.29
N ASP A 338 -7.48 23.54 -10.25
CA ASP A 338 -6.83 22.81 -11.34
C ASP A 338 -7.26 21.34 -11.40
N LEU A 339 -7.52 20.72 -10.23
CA LEU A 339 -7.80 19.30 -10.12
C LEU A 339 -9.29 18.94 -10.04
N TRP A 340 -10.18 19.88 -9.66
CA TRP A 340 -11.63 19.61 -9.56
C TRP A 340 -12.24 19.05 -10.85
N PRO A 341 -11.89 19.52 -12.07
CA PRO A 341 -12.39 18.92 -13.30
C PRO A 341 -12.00 17.45 -13.46
N MET A 342 -10.82 17.05 -12.97
CA MET A 342 -10.36 15.65 -13.01
C MET A 342 -11.12 14.78 -12.02
N VAL A 343 -11.40 15.28 -10.81
CA VAL A 343 -12.25 14.62 -9.82
C VAL A 343 -13.65 14.38 -10.41
N GLN A 344 -14.28 15.43 -10.96
CA GLN A 344 -15.59 15.30 -11.60
C GLN A 344 -15.59 14.26 -12.72
N ALA A 345 -14.56 14.25 -13.57
CA ALA A 345 -14.43 13.29 -14.66
C ALA A 345 -14.30 11.87 -14.12
N HIS A 346 -13.47 11.66 -13.10
CA HIS A 346 -13.31 10.35 -12.44
C HIS A 346 -14.65 9.82 -11.91
N PHE A 347 -15.40 10.63 -11.17
CA PHE A 347 -16.70 10.22 -10.64
C PHE A 347 -17.75 10.00 -11.72
N ARG A 348 -17.83 10.85 -12.76
CA ARG A 348 -18.74 10.67 -13.90
C ARG A 348 -18.44 9.39 -14.69
N ASN A 349 -17.18 9.05 -14.86
CA ASN A 349 -16.77 7.78 -15.51
C ASN A 349 -17.24 6.57 -14.69
N ASN A 350 -17.46 6.73 -13.38
CA ASN A 350 -18.02 5.73 -12.47
C ASN A 350 -19.54 5.92 -12.23
N GLY A 351 -20.22 6.75 -13.04
CA GLY A 351 -21.67 6.91 -13.03
C GLY A 351 -22.21 7.86 -11.95
N VAL A 352 -21.36 8.73 -11.34
CA VAL A 352 -21.75 9.65 -10.27
C VAL A 352 -21.51 11.11 -10.67
N ASP A 353 -22.50 11.97 -10.50
CA ASP A 353 -22.34 13.43 -10.62
C ASP A 353 -22.26 14.08 -9.22
N LEU A 354 -21.05 14.42 -8.80
CA LEU A 354 -20.77 15.01 -7.47
C LEU A 354 -21.51 16.33 -7.19
N LEU A 355 -21.90 17.08 -8.24
CA LEU A 355 -22.66 18.33 -8.05
C LEU A 355 -24.12 18.09 -7.66
N HIS A 356 -24.67 16.93 -8.00
CA HIS A 356 -26.10 16.64 -7.84
C HIS A 356 -26.36 15.46 -6.92
N GLU A 357 -25.37 14.60 -6.69
CA GLU A 357 -25.53 13.37 -5.92
C GLU A 357 -24.79 13.45 -4.57
N VAL A 358 -25.30 12.68 -3.62
CA VAL A 358 -24.66 12.49 -2.30
C VAL A 358 -23.76 11.28 -2.39
N VAL A 359 -22.57 11.41 -1.87
CA VAL A 359 -21.63 10.29 -1.77
C VAL A 359 -21.25 10.04 -0.31
N GLY A 360 -20.95 8.80 0.02
CA GLY A 360 -20.58 8.37 1.35
C GLY A 360 -19.08 8.40 1.57
N ILE A 361 -18.64 8.99 2.67
CA ILE A 361 -17.24 8.99 3.09
C ILE A 361 -17.07 8.27 4.42
N THR A 362 -15.89 7.70 4.62
CA THR A 362 -15.49 7.03 5.86
C THR A 362 -13.97 7.07 6.05
N CYS A 363 -13.50 6.67 7.22
CA CYS A 363 -12.06 6.43 7.39
C CYS A 363 -11.67 5.12 6.71
N VAL A 364 -10.64 5.16 5.86
CA VAL A 364 -10.18 4.02 5.06
C VAL A 364 -8.70 3.73 5.27
N ALA A 365 -8.33 2.46 5.26
CA ALA A 365 -6.95 2.02 5.21
C ALA A 365 -6.42 2.14 3.77
N GLN A 366 -5.22 2.71 3.61
CA GLN A 366 -4.62 2.94 2.31
C GLN A 366 -3.32 2.16 2.11
N ALA A 367 -2.31 2.39 2.94
CA ALA A 367 -0.99 1.80 2.77
C ALA A 367 -0.27 1.57 4.09
N VAL A 368 0.54 0.52 4.17
CA VAL A 368 1.42 0.27 5.31
C VAL A 368 2.74 1.00 5.06
N ASN A 369 3.17 1.84 6.00
CA ASN A 369 4.48 2.50 5.96
C ASN A 369 5.61 1.62 6.52
N GLY A 370 5.23 0.59 7.29
CA GLY A 370 6.11 -0.46 7.78
C GLY A 370 6.31 -1.60 6.80
N GLY A 371 6.94 -2.68 7.26
CA GLY A 371 7.17 -3.88 6.48
C GLY A 371 8.51 -4.56 6.74
N ILE A 372 9.02 -5.28 5.76
CA ILE A 372 10.29 -5.99 5.83
C ILE A 372 11.42 -4.98 5.95
N SER A 373 12.23 -5.11 7.01
CA SER A 373 13.44 -4.29 7.19
C SER A 373 14.46 -4.64 6.12
N ILE A 374 14.88 -3.66 5.33
CA ILE A 374 15.88 -3.81 4.27
C ILE A 374 17.12 -2.97 4.56
N ASP A 375 18.26 -3.41 4.00
CA ASP A 375 19.51 -2.64 3.96
C ASP A 375 19.58 -1.76 2.70
N LYS A 376 20.66 -1.02 2.53
CA LYS A 376 20.94 -0.18 1.35
C LYS A 376 21.06 -0.94 0.02
N ARG A 377 21.00 -2.26 0.02
CA ARG A 377 20.95 -3.12 -1.16
C ARG A 377 19.55 -3.72 -1.38
N ALA A 378 18.55 -3.25 -0.63
CA ALA A 378 17.20 -3.79 -0.59
C ALA A 378 17.12 -5.27 -0.11
N MET A 379 18.17 -5.80 0.53
CA MET A 379 18.17 -7.15 1.09
C MET A 379 17.64 -7.12 2.53
N SER A 380 16.82 -8.11 2.88
CA SER A 380 16.32 -8.30 4.24
C SER A 380 17.43 -8.81 5.19
N THR A 381 17.06 -9.07 6.46
CA THR A 381 17.97 -9.73 7.41
C THR A 381 18.21 -11.21 7.08
N VAL A 382 17.45 -11.78 6.15
CA VAL A 382 17.65 -13.15 5.64
C VAL A 382 18.41 -13.08 4.31
N ALA A 383 19.56 -13.73 4.24
CA ALA A 383 20.39 -13.73 3.04
C ALA A 383 19.61 -14.26 1.82
N GLY A 384 19.77 -13.64 0.66
CA GLY A 384 19.08 -14.02 -0.58
C GLY A 384 17.59 -13.62 -0.64
N LEU A 385 17.03 -13.03 0.43
CA LEU A 385 15.67 -12.49 0.46
C LEU A 385 15.70 -10.96 0.38
N PHE A 386 15.12 -10.41 -0.68
CA PHE A 386 15.00 -8.98 -0.95
C PHE A 386 13.56 -8.52 -0.84
N ALA A 387 13.34 -7.22 -0.62
CA ALA A 387 12.00 -6.65 -0.67
C ALA A 387 11.99 -5.28 -1.34
N ALA A 388 10.85 -4.94 -1.99
CA ALA A 388 10.70 -3.66 -2.68
C ALA A 388 9.24 -3.16 -2.68
N GLY A 389 9.06 -1.85 -2.84
CA GLY A 389 7.75 -1.20 -2.80
C GLY A 389 7.17 -1.17 -1.41
N GLU A 390 5.85 -1.23 -1.30
CA GLU A 390 5.14 -1.20 -0.01
C GLU A 390 5.47 -2.39 0.91
N THR A 391 5.94 -3.51 0.34
CA THR A 391 6.37 -4.68 1.11
C THR A 391 7.62 -4.39 1.96
N ALA A 392 8.43 -3.41 1.57
CA ALA A 392 9.67 -3.02 2.27
C ALA A 392 9.46 -1.79 3.15
N ALA A 393 9.97 -1.84 4.39
CA ALA A 393 10.00 -0.71 5.29
C ALA A 393 11.31 0.07 5.17
N GLY A 394 11.30 1.31 5.61
CA GLY A 394 12.48 2.11 5.85
C GLY A 394 12.40 3.56 5.39
N PRO A 395 12.02 3.90 4.16
CA PRO A 395 12.11 5.29 3.69
C PRO A 395 10.93 6.18 4.13
N HIS A 396 9.87 5.64 4.76
CA HIS A 396 8.66 6.40 5.05
C HIS A 396 8.49 6.81 6.52
N GLY A 397 8.74 5.89 7.45
CA GLY A 397 8.52 6.16 8.88
C GLY A 397 7.04 6.25 9.25
N ALA A 398 6.70 7.14 10.20
CA ALA A 398 5.32 7.27 10.70
C ALA A 398 4.36 7.82 9.66
N ASP A 399 4.72 8.93 9.03
CA ASP A 399 3.94 9.56 7.96
C ASP A 399 4.74 9.58 6.65
N ARG A 400 4.07 9.30 5.54
CA ARG A 400 4.68 9.27 4.21
C ARG A 400 4.25 10.48 3.38
N LEU A 401 5.20 11.14 2.73
CA LEU A 401 4.88 12.20 1.76
C LEU A 401 3.98 11.66 0.63
N GLY A 402 2.96 12.43 0.27
CA GLY A 402 2.14 12.16 -0.91
C GLY A 402 3.02 12.03 -2.16
N GLY A 403 2.75 11.02 -3.00
CA GLY A 403 3.55 10.73 -4.20
C GLY A 403 4.78 9.85 -3.98
N ASN A 404 5.26 9.65 -2.74
CA ASN A 404 6.49 8.87 -2.50
C ASN A 404 6.33 7.38 -2.76
N MET A 405 5.13 6.80 -2.66
CA MET A 405 4.98 5.35 -2.87
C MET A 405 5.33 4.94 -4.31
N MET A 406 4.92 5.73 -5.31
CA MET A 406 5.29 5.47 -6.71
C MET A 406 6.81 5.60 -6.91
N GLY A 407 7.43 6.64 -6.33
CA GLY A 407 8.89 6.80 -6.34
C GLY A 407 9.62 5.63 -5.68
N THR A 408 9.15 5.21 -4.52
CA THR A 408 9.69 4.07 -3.76
C THR A 408 9.61 2.76 -4.56
N CYS A 409 8.47 2.48 -5.22
CA CYS A 409 8.33 1.32 -6.08
C CYS A 409 9.37 1.30 -7.21
N GLN A 410 9.63 2.46 -7.83
CA GLN A 410 10.58 2.54 -8.93
C GLN A 410 12.04 2.50 -8.46
N VAL A 411 12.36 3.19 -7.37
CA VAL A 411 13.73 3.27 -6.85
C VAL A 411 14.16 1.93 -6.23
N PHE A 412 13.38 1.40 -5.30
CA PHE A 412 13.75 0.17 -4.61
C PHE A 412 13.45 -1.09 -5.42
N GLY A 413 12.52 -1.04 -6.38
CA GLY A 413 12.35 -2.11 -7.36
C GLY A 413 13.60 -2.27 -8.24
N GLU A 414 14.13 -1.16 -8.79
CA GLU A 414 15.39 -1.19 -9.55
C GLU A 414 16.55 -1.69 -8.70
N LEU A 415 16.69 -1.15 -7.49
CA LEU A 415 17.75 -1.53 -6.57
C LEU A 415 17.70 -3.03 -6.24
N ALA A 416 16.53 -3.55 -5.87
CA ALA A 416 16.36 -4.96 -5.53
C ALA A 416 16.71 -5.89 -6.71
N GLY A 417 16.23 -5.58 -7.92
CA GLY A 417 16.52 -6.38 -9.11
C GLY A 417 18.01 -6.42 -9.42
N ARG A 418 18.67 -5.27 -9.39
CA ARG A 418 20.12 -5.15 -9.64
C ARG A 418 20.96 -5.85 -8.57
N GLU A 419 20.65 -5.63 -7.29
CA GLU A 419 21.42 -6.20 -6.18
C GLU A 419 21.16 -7.69 -6.00
N ALA A 420 19.94 -8.18 -6.26
CA ALA A 420 19.65 -9.62 -6.32
C ALA A 420 20.48 -10.30 -7.42
N SER A 421 20.59 -9.70 -8.60
CA SER A 421 21.45 -10.20 -9.68
C SER A 421 22.92 -10.26 -9.28
N ARG A 422 23.42 -9.23 -8.57
CA ARG A 422 24.79 -9.23 -8.03
C ARG A 422 24.97 -10.33 -6.98
N PHE A 423 23.98 -10.50 -6.11
CA PHE A 423 24.01 -11.55 -5.08
C PHE A 423 24.10 -12.94 -5.71
N VAL A 424 23.27 -13.22 -6.73
CA VAL A 424 23.26 -14.52 -7.40
C VAL A 424 24.60 -14.79 -8.12
N ARG A 425 25.17 -13.79 -8.79
CA ARG A 425 26.49 -13.93 -9.42
C ARG A 425 27.62 -14.27 -8.43
N ALA A 426 27.54 -13.71 -7.22
CA ALA A 426 28.53 -13.94 -6.18
C ALA A 426 28.36 -15.27 -5.44
N ASN A 427 27.11 -15.77 -5.29
CA ASN A 427 26.79 -16.87 -4.39
C ASN A 427 26.23 -18.11 -5.09
N GLY A 428 25.88 -18.02 -6.39
CA GLY A 428 25.23 -19.11 -7.13
C GLY A 428 23.87 -19.51 -6.61
N LEU A 429 23.30 -20.58 -7.15
CA LEU A 429 22.08 -21.22 -6.70
C LEU A 429 22.41 -22.26 -5.61
N LEU A 430 21.53 -22.39 -4.61
CA LEU A 430 21.55 -23.51 -3.68
C LEU A 430 20.47 -24.52 -4.12
N PRO A 431 20.83 -25.79 -4.37
CA PRO A 431 19.84 -26.79 -4.73
C PRO A 431 18.83 -27.00 -3.61
N VAL A 432 17.57 -27.02 -3.98
CA VAL A 432 16.45 -27.35 -3.09
C VAL A 432 16.20 -28.86 -3.15
N ASP A 433 16.26 -29.52 -2.00
CA ASP A 433 16.00 -30.95 -1.85
C ASP A 433 14.65 -31.22 -1.13
N GLU A 434 14.25 -32.48 -1.07
CA GLU A 434 12.99 -32.88 -0.45
C GLU A 434 12.91 -32.48 1.04
N GLY A 435 14.04 -32.47 1.77
CA GLY A 435 14.09 -32.04 3.17
C GLY A 435 13.82 -30.55 3.33
N ASN A 436 14.26 -29.72 2.37
CA ASN A 436 13.94 -28.28 2.35
C ASN A 436 12.46 -28.05 2.02
N ILE A 437 11.88 -28.83 1.09
CA ILE A 437 10.45 -28.78 0.75
C ILE A 437 9.59 -29.22 1.92
N ALA A 438 10.00 -30.25 2.68
CA ALA A 438 9.28 -30.71 3.86
C ALA A 438 9.08 -29.61 4.92
N GLN A 439 9.95 -28.61 5.00
CA GLN A 439 9.78 -27.45 5.89
C GLN A 439 8.52 -26.64 5.57
N THR A 440 7.99 -26.72 4.35
CA THR A 440 6.76 -26.02 3.92
C THR A 440 5.48 -26.83 4.22
N GLU A 441 5.59 -28.01 4.87
CA GLU A 441 4.44 -28.90 5.10
C GLU A 441 3.32 -28.23 5.92
N ARG A 442 3.69 -27.43 6.92
CA ARG A 442 2.72 -26.69 7.73
C ARG A 442 1.87 -25.77 6.84
N MET A 443 2.49 -24.92 6.03
CA MET A 443 1.78 -23.99 5.14
C MET A 443 1.02 -24.73 4.04
N THR A 444 1.61 -25.78 3.48
CA THR A 444 0.93 -26.63 2.50
C THR A 444 -0.32 -27.29 3.10
N SER A 445 -0.30 -27.71 4.37
CA SER A 445 -1.45 -28.31 5.04
C SER A 445 -2.62 -27.35 5.18
N LEU A 446 -2.38 -26.03 5.29
CA LEU A 446 -3.45 -25.03 5.38
C LEU A 446 -4.31 -24.98 4.10
N LEU A 447 -3.73 -25.26 2.94
CA LEU A 447 -4.49 -25.37 1.68
C LEU A 447 -5.62 -26.39 1.77
N TYR A 448 -5.43 -27.45 2.52
CA TYR A 448 -6.36 -28.58 2.61
C TYR A 448 -7.20 -28.54 3.87
N ARG A 449 -7.37 -27.38 4.51
CA ARG A 449 -8.29 -27.19 5.65
C ARG A 449 -9.68 -26.81 5.18
N ARG A 450 -10.70 -27.47 5.75
CA ARG A 450 -12.12 -27.17 5.49
C ARG A 450 -12.55 -26.02 6.41
N THR A 451 -12.46 -24.80 5.94
CA THR A 451 -12.84 -23.59 6.65
C THR A 451 -14.00 -22.87 5.96
N GLN A 452 -14.40 -21.74 6.51
CA GLN A 452 -15.28 -20.75 5.87
C GLN A 452 -14.50 -19.43 5.69
N PRO A 453 -13.61 -19.32 4.67
CA PRO A 453 -12.67 -18.21 4.59
C PRO A 453 -13.34 -16.84 4.57
N SER A 454 -14.49 -16.69 3.88
CA SER A 454 -15.21 -15.40 3.81
C SER A 454 -15.75 -14.96 5.17
N ALA A 455 -16.32 -15.89 5.96
CA ALA A 455 -16.83 -15.57 7.29
C ALA A 455 -15.69 -15.22 8.27
N MET A 456 -14.57 -15.96 8.17
CA MET A 456 -13.38 -15.67 8.98
C MET A 456 -12.74 -14.35 8.58
N LEU A 457 -12.70 -14.02 7.30
CA LEU A 457 -12.20 -12.72 6.81
C LEU A 457 -13.08 -11.56 7.34
N ASP A 458 -14.40 -11.68 7.25
CA ASP A 458 -15.32 -10.66 7.79
C ASP A 458 -15.11 -10.46 9.30
N ARG A 459 -14.93 -11.55 10.06
CA ARG A 459 -14.60 -11.52 11.50
C ARG A 459 -13.29 -10.78 11.76
N LEU A 460 -12.23 -11.09 11.02
CA LEU A 460 -10.93 -10.43 11.12
C LEU A 460 -11.06 -8.93 10.84
N GLN A 461 -11.68 -8.58 9.71
CA GLN A 461 -11.80 -7.20 9.25
C GLN A 461 -12.59 -6.33 10.23
N ARG A 462 -13.69 -6.84 10.80
CA ARG A 462 -14.46 -6.14 11.84
C ARG A 462 -13.65 -5.96 13.13
N ALA A 463 -13.00 -7.02 13.60
CA ALA A 463 -12.17 -6.96 14.80
C ALA A 463 -11.01 -5.96 14.66
N ALA A 464 -10.34 -5.97 13.53
CA ALA A 464 -9.24 -5.03 13.24
C ALA A 464 -9.74 -3.59 13.08
N GLN A 465 -10.87 -3.37 12.37
CA GLN A 465 -11.48 -2.05 12.22
C GLN A 465 -11.83 -1.41 13.57
N GLU A 466 -12.38 -2.20 14.50
CA GLU A 466 -12.80 -1.72 15.80
C GLU A 466 -11.62 -1.49 16.76
N ASN A 467 -10.63 -2.39 16.75
CA ASN A 467 -9.63 -2.48 17.81
C ASN A 467 -8.24 -1.98 17.41
N LEU A 468 -7.91 -1.92 16.11
CA LEU A 468 -6.57 -1.62 15.59
C LEU A 468 -6.53 -0.35 14.72
N PHE A 469 -7.65 0.17 14.26
CA PHE A 469 -7.70 1.26 13.28
C PHE A 469 -7.38 2.65 13.89
N ILE A 470 -8.25 3.66 13.77
CA ILE A 470 -7.98 5.06 14.19
C ILE A 470 -7.88 5.20 15.72
N CYS A 471 -8.84 4.64 16.48
CA CYS A 471 -8.98 4.83 17.93
C CYS A 471 -8.48 3.60 18.69
N ARG A 472 -7.18 3.49 18.90
CA ARG A 472 -6.52 2.38 19.61
C ARG A 472 -6.49 2.63 21.11
N THR A 473 -6.62 1.57 21.89
CA THR A 473 -6.33 1.55 23.34
C THR A 473 -5.61 0.25 23.68
N GLN A 474 -4.83 0.24 24.75
CA GLN A 474 -4.11 -0.97 25.20
C GLN A 474 -5.07 -2.16 25.35
N LYS A 475 -6.22 -1.94 26.01
CA LYS A 475 -7.24 -2.98 26.21
C LYS A 475 -7.76 -3.55 24.89
N LYS A 476 -8.11 -2.70 23.92
CA LYS A 476 -8.58 -3.12 22.59
C LYS A 476 -7.52 -3.94 21.84
N LEU A 477 -6.25 -3.54 21.91
CA LEU A 477 -5.15 -4.28 21.30
C LEU A 477 -4.94 -5.67 21.94
N GLU A 478 -5.06 -5.77 23.26
CA GLU A 478 -4.97 -7.05 23.97
C GLU A 478 -6.15 -7.98 23.65
N GLU A 479 -7.36 -7.45 23.55
CA GLU A 479 -8.56 -8.20 23.13
C GLU A 479 -8.39 -8.72 21.70
N LEU A 480 -7.95 -7.87 20.77
CA LEU A 480 -7.68 -8.27 19.39
C LEU A 480 -6.61 -9.36 19.31
N GLN A 481 -5.50 -9.22 20.05
CA GLN A 481 -4.45 -10.25 20.05
C GLN A 481 -4.96 -11.63 20.45
N LYS A 482 -5.83 -11.71 21.47
CA LYS A 482 -6.47 -12.98 21.89
C LYS A 482 -7.34 -13.55 20.78
N GLU A 483 -8.12 -12.71 20.13
CA GLU A 483 -8.99 -13.12 19.02
C GLU A 483 -8.18 -13.63 17.83
N LEU A 484 -7.08 -12.95 17.47
CA LEU A 484 -6.21 -13.36 16.37
C LEU A 484 -5.51 -14.70 16.63
N VAL A 485 -5.11 -14.97 17.88
CA VAL A 485 -4.57 -16.29 18.29
C VAL A 485 -5.64 -17.36 18.08
N GLN A 486 -6.86 -17.13 18.56
CA GLN A 486 -7.95 -18.09 18.38
C GLN A 486 -8.27 -18.33 16.89
N MET A 487 -8.24 -17.29 16.06
CA MET A 487 -8.47 -17.45 14.62
C MET A 487 -7.39 -18.31 13.94
N LYS A 488 -6.13 -18.19 14.37
CA LYS A 488 -5.05 -19.08 13.87
C LYS A 488 -5.28 -20.53 14.28
N GLU A 489 -5.65 -20.76 15.54
CA GLU A 489 -5.98 -22.09 16.05
C GLU A 489 -7.19 -22.69 15.31
N ASP A 490 -8.24 -21.90 15.07
CA ASP A 490 -9.43 -22.33 14.33
C ASP A 490 -9.07 -22.73 12.89
N LEU A 491 -8.17 -21.98 12.23
CA LEU A 491 -7.71 -22.25 10.87
C LEU A 491 -6.83 -23.51 10.80
N GLU A 492 -5.84 -23.64 11.69
CA GLU A 492 -4.92 -24.77 11.71
C GLU A 492 -5.59 -26.06 12.22
N GLY A 493 -6.56 -25.94 13.14
CA GLY A 493 -7.31 -27.05 13.70
C GLY A 493 -8.49 -27.52 12.87
N ALA A 494 -8.85 -26.80 11.78
CA ALA A 494 -9.98 -27.19 10.93
C ALA A 494 -9.78 -28.57 10.29
N PRO A 495 -10.85 -29.35 10.06
CA PRO A 495 -10.74 -30.67 9.43
C PRO A 495 -10.08 -30.61 8.05
N MET A 496 -9.39 -31.68 7.68
CA MET A 496 -8.78 -31.80 6.35
C MET A 496 -9.84 -32.00 5.26
N CYS A 497 -9.52 -31.57 4.04
CA CYS A 497 -10.31 -31.82 2.82
C CYS A 497 -9.40 -32.15 1.63
N ASP A 498 -9.98 -32.72 0.58
CA ASP A 498 -9.22 -33.22 -0.57
C ASP A 498 -8.87 -32.12 -1.61
N LYS A 499 -9.56 -30.98 -1.55
CA LYS A 499 -9.38 -29.88 -2.52
C LYS A 499 -8.64 -28.72 -1.86
N PRO A 500 -7.60 -28.16 -2.52
CA PRO A 500 -6.89 -27.00 -2.00
C PRO A 500 -7.77 -25.76 -2.02
N CYS A 501 -7.64 -24.92 -0.99
CA CYS A 501 -8.29 -23.63 -0.85
C CYS A 501 -7.23 -22.56 -0.59
N VAL A 502 -6.84 -21.81 -1.61
CA VAL A 502 -5.81 -20.76 -1.51
C VAL A 502 -6.23 -19.60 -0.60
N GLN A 503 -7.54 -19.38 -0.40
CA GLN A 503 -8.05 -18.37 0.51
C GLN A 503 -7.67 -18.64 1.97
N ASN A 504 -7.41 -19.89 2.34
CA ASN A 504 -6.91 -20.22 3.67
C ASN A 504 -5.52 -19.63 3.92
N LEU A 505 -4.65 -19.66 2.92
CA LEU A 505 -3.32 -19.03 3.01
C LEU A 505 -3.44 -17.51 3.09
N SER A 506 -4.25 -16.88 2.25
CA SER A 506 -4.50 -15.44 2.31
C SER A 506 -5.03 -15.02 3.67
N LEU A 507 -5.95 -15.80 4.24
CA LEU A 507 -6.49 -15.56 5.58
C LEU A 507 -5.41 -15.71 6.66
N TYR A 508 -4.58 -16.76 6.60
CA TYR A 508 -3.46 -16.95 7.52
C TYR A 508 -2.52 -15.75 7.48
N HIS A 509 -2.14 -15.28 6.30
CA HIS A 509 -1.26 -14.12 6.13
C HIS A 509 -1.88 -12.84 6.68
N LEU A 510 -3.17 -12.61 6.44
CA LEU A 510 -3.90 -11.45 6.99
C LEU A 510 -3.97 -11.48 8.52
N VAL A 511 -4.28 -12.64 9.11
CA VAL A 511 -4.30 -12.81 10.58
C VAL A 511 -2.91 -12.56 11.16
N ASN A 512 -1.87 -13.08 10.50
CA ASN A 512 -0.47 -12.87 10.91
C ASN A 512 -0.09 -11.38 10.84
N CYS A 513 -0.45 -10.69 9.76
CA CYS A 513 -0.22 -9.25 9.61
C CYS A 513 -0.95 -8.43 10.69
N ALA A 514 -2.22 -8.74 10.95
CA ALA A 514 -3.00 -8.07 12.00
C ALA A 514 -2.34 -8.26 13.38
N GLN A 515 -1.83 -9.46 13.65
CA GLN A 515 -1.10 -9.77 14.89
C GLN A 515 0.19 -8.95 15.00
N LEU A 516 0.99 -8.86 13.93
CA LEU A 516 2.21 -8.08 13.89
C LEU A 516 1.94 -6.58 14.07
N MET A 517 0.88 -6.05 13.42
CA MET A 517 0.43 -4.67 13.59
C MET A 517 -0.02 -4.39 15.02
N ALA A 518 -0.81 -5.30 15.62
CA ALA A 518 -1.31 -5.15 16.98
C ALA A 518 -0.18 -5.23 18.03
N LEU A 519 0.80 -6.11 17.82
CA LEU A 519 2.00 -6.20 18.69
C LEU A 519 2.83 -4.92 18.60
N ALA A 520 3.15 -4.45 17.39
CA ALA A 520 3.91 -3.22 17.19
C ALA A 520 3.18 -2.00 17.80
N ALA A 521 1.85 -1.91 17.64
CA ALA A 521 1.05 -0.86 18.23
C ALA A 521 1.01 -0.92 19.78
N ALA A 522 0.98 -2.13 20.38
CA ALA A 522 0.97 -2.30 21.82
C ALA A 522 2.31 -1.91 22.49
N GLU A 523 3.42 -2.13 21.79
CA GLU A 523 4.75 -1.73 22.26
C GLU A 523 4.97 -0.21 22.22
N ARG A 524 4.27 0.49 21.31
CA ARG A 524 4.36 1.95 21.21
C ARG A 524 3.50 2.63 22.27
N LYS A 525 4.12 3.45 23.10
CA LYS A 525 3.46 4.15 24.23
C LYS A 525 3.01 5.56 23.89
N GLU A 526 3.37 6.09 22.74
CA GLU A 526 2.99 7.41 22.24
C GLU A 526 2.21 7.32 20.91
N SER A 527 1.37 8.34 20.64
CA SER A 527 0.73 8.53 19.34
C SER A 527 1.68 9.21 18.37
N ARG A 528 1.80 8.65 17.18
CA ARG A 528 2.60 9.21 16.08
C ARG A 528 1.83 9.18 14.78
#